data_2084ef968c933acd1ce09c02cc0be0bc
#
_entry.id   2084ef968c933acd1ce09c02cc0be0bc
#
_cell.length_a   1.000
_cell.length_b   1.000
_cell.length_c   1.000
_cell.angle_alpha   90.00
_cell.angle_beta   90.00
_cell.angle_gamma   90.00
#
_symmetry.space_group_name_H-M   'P 1'
#
loop_
_entity.id
_entity.type
_entity.pdbx_description
1 polymer ?
#
loop_
_entity_poly.entity_id
_entity_poly.type
_entity_poly.pdbx_seq_one_letter_code
_entity_poly.pdbx_strand_id
1 'polypeptide(L)'
;TYSPGQTITWKRADKLQLYAVWEKSTYEVSFDGNGASGSKKLENLAYGKDDRLPANTFQRAGYTFIGWSEDPDAIKPKYTDGQTVNTLCDAGQTYELYAIWKKSDGSFDLHNLIRDDAMFQGDVEIEGGNKTGFSRDHIDSEYGRIDKNNQPGYFTDRYK
;
A
#
# COMPACT_ATOMS: atom_id res chain seq x y z
N THR A 1 -17.33 19.47 -35.56
CA THR A 1 -16.73 18.21 -35.01
C THR A 1 -17.57 17.04 -35.53
N TYR A 2 -16.95 15.95 -35.94
CA TYR A 2 -17.60 14.72 -36.39
C TYR A 2 -17.22 13.59 -35.45
N SER A 3 -18.15 12.69 -35.20
CA SER A 3 -17.90 11.51 -34.35
C SER A 3 -17.35 10.34 -35.19
N PRO A 4 -16.62 9.40 -34.58
CA PRO A 4 -16.21 8.18 -35.22
C PRO A 4 -17.40 7.41 -35.80
N GLY A 5 -17.28 6.96 -37.09
CA GLY A 5 -18.36 6.24 -37.77
C GLY A 5 -19.49 7.11 -38.31
N GLN A 6 -19.45 8.42 -38.14
CA GLN A 6 -20.47 9.33 -38.66
C GLN A 6 -20.42 9.39 -40.20
N THR A 7 -21.58 9.17 -40.84
CA THR A 7 -21.72 9.34 -42.30
C THR A 7 -21.81 10.81 -42.64
N ILE A 8 -20.96 11.29 -43.54
CA ILE A 8 -20.92 12.68 -44.01
C ILE A 8 -21.31 12.72 -45.49
N THR A 9 -22.31 13.50 -45.83
CA THR A 9 -22.65 13.78 -47.24
C THR A 9 -21.89 15.01 -47.69
N TRP A 10 -20.88 14.80 -48.56
CA TRP A 10 -20.05 15.88 -49.09
C TRP A 10 -20.64 16.39 -50.43
N LYS A 11 -21.01 17.66 -50.47
CA LYS A 11 -21.66 18.28 -51.66
C LYS A 11 -20.78 19.27 -52.40
N ARG A 12 -19.51 19.43 -52.08
CA ARG A 12 -18.58 20.36 -52.70
C ARG A 12 -17.52 19.61 -53.52
N ALA A 13 -16.99 20.27 -54.55
CA ALA A 13 -15.88 19.74 -55.36
C ALA A 13 -14.50 19.82 -54.65
N ASP A 14 -14.43 20.56 -53.52
CA ASP A 14 -13.18 20.77 -52.79
C ASP A 14 -12.82 19.55 -51.93
N LYS A 15 -11.54 19.41 -51.61
CA LYS A 15 -11.06 18.36 -50.71
C LYS A 15 -11.50 18.66 -49.26
N LEU A 16 -12.14 17.70 -48.61
CA LEU A 16 -12.38 17.74 -47.16
C LEU A 16 -11.15 17.21 -46.46
N GLN A 17 -10.57 18.01 -45.60
CA GLN A 17 -9.48 17.60 -44.71
C GLN A 17 -10.02 17.49 -43.28
N LEU A 18 -9.89 16.31 -42.72
CA LEU A 18 -10.29 16.01 -41.33
C LEU A 18 -9.03 15.86 -40.48
N TYR A 19 -9.08 16.43 -39.28
CA TYR A 19 -8.05 16.28 -38.27
C TYR A 19 -8.62 15.49 -37.09
N ALA A 20 -7.87 14.50 -36.63
CA ALA A 20 -8.23 13.80 -35.40
C ALA A 20 -8.06 14.72 -34.20
N VAL A 21 -9.05 14.73 -33.33
CA VAL A 21 -8.99 15.39 -32.03
C VAL A 21 -8.78 14.29 -31.00
N TRP A 22 -7.68 14.40 -30.27
CA TRP A 22 -7.31 13.44 -29.23
C TRP A 22 -7.56 14.05 -27.86
N GLU A 23 -8.20 13.29 -26.99
CA GLU A 23 -8.28 13.60 -25.57
C GLU A 23 -7.20 12.82 -24.83
N LYS A 24 -6.62 13.45 -23.79
CA LYS A 24 -5.61 12.83 -22.96
C LYS A 24 -6.29 11.77 -22.09
N SER A 25 -5.88 10.52 -22.23
CA SER A 25 -6.31 9.47 -21.32
C SER A 25 -5.64 9.64 -19.95
N THR A 26 -6.41 9.57 -18.88
CA THR A 26 -5.95 9.65 -17.49
C THR A 26 -6.52 8.49 -16.70
N TYR A 27 -5.89 8.18 -15.58
CA TYR A 27 -6.42 7.32 -14.51
C TYR A 27 -6.30 8.06 -13.19
N GLU A 28 -7.06 7.65 -12.20
CA GLU A 28 -7.00 8.23 -10.86
C GLU A 28 -6.13 7.37 -9.94
N VAL A 29 -5.41 8.01 -9.01
CA VAL A 29 -4.78 7.35 -7.87
C VAL A 29 -5.40 7.90 -6.60
N SER A 30 -5.95 7.01 -5.79
CA SER A 30 -6.56 7.31 -4.51
C SER A 30 -5.59 6.99 -3.39
N PHE A 31 -5.32 7.94 -2.51
CA PHE A 31 -4.43 7.77 -1.37
C PHE A 31 -5.22 7.71 -0.08
N ASP A 32 -5.05 6.61 0.65
CA ASP A 32 -5.65 6.40 1.97
C ASP A 32 -4.55 6.42 3.05
N GLY A 33 -4.79 7.16 4.12
CA GLY A 33 -3.83 7.31 5.22
C GLY A 33 -3.68 6.06 6.09
N ASN A 34 -4.48 5.01 5.89
CA ASN A 34 -4.42 3.74 6.61
C ASN A 34 -4.33 3.92 8.13
N GLY A 35 -5.37 4.50 8.70
CA GLY A 35 -5.46 4.82 10.13
C GLY A 35 -4.74 6.11 10.56
N ALA A 36 -4.20 6.88 9.62
CA ALA A 36 -3.64 8.20 9.89
C ALA A 36 -4.72 9.29 9.88
N SER A 37 -4.42 10.43 10.47
CA SER A 37 -5.19 11.65 10.31
C SER A 37 -4.92 12.29 8.95
N GLY A 38 -5.94 12.91 8.37
CA GLY A 38 -5.89 13.53 7.05
C GLY A 38 -7.04 13.08 6.18
N SER A 39 -7.21 13.74 5.05
CA SER A 39 -8.23 13.40 4.07
C SER A 39 -7.65 12.52 2.98
N LYS A 40 -8.45 11.58 2.49
CA LYS A 40 -8.14 10.81 1.29
C LYS A 40 -7.85 11.77 0.12
N LYS A 41 -6.76 11.55 -0.58
CA LYS A 41 -6.33 12.38 -1.70
C LYS A 41 -6.57 11.64 -3.01
N LEU A 42 -7.05 12.36 -4.01
CA LEU A 42 -7.21 11.86 -5.38
C LEU A 42 -6.27 12.64 -6.30
N GLU A 43 -5.56 11.93 -7.15
CA GLU A 43 -4.67 12.52 -8.16
C GLU A 43 -4.97 11.91 -9.53
N ASN A 44 -5.06 12.77 -10.55
CA ASN A 44 -5.21 12.33 -11.93
C ASN A 44 -3.85 12.25 -12.59
N LEU A 45 -3.44 11.06 -12.98
CA LEU A 45 -2.19 10.80 -13.67
C LEU A 45 -2.41 10.51 -15.15
N ALA A 46 -1.40 10.80 -15.96
CA ALA A 46 -1.47 10.56 -17.39
C ALA A 46 -1.25 9.08 -17.73
N TYR A 47 -2.17 8.49 -18.47
CA TYR A 47 -2.04 7.13 -18.98
C TYR A 47 -0.88 7.02 -19.99
N GLY A 48 -0.05 6.00 -19.86
CA GLY A 48 1.06 5.74 -20.78
C GLY A 48 2.23 6.71 -20.69
N LYS A 49 2.32 7.47 -19.59
CA LYS A 49 3.39 8.44 -19.35
C LYS A 49 3.92 8.32 -17.93
N ASP A 50 5.22 8.56 -17.78
CA ASP A 50 5.83 8.69 -16.46
C ASP A 50 5.24 9.90 -15.73
N ASP A 51 4.77 9.66 -14.51
CA ASP A 51 4.27 10.69 -13.61
C ASP A 51 4.77 10.41 -12.18
N ARG A 52 4.62 11.38 -11.30
CA ARG A 52 5.18 11.28 -9.95
C ARG A 52 4.06 11.18 -8.93
N LEU A 53 4.14 10.17 -8.04
CA LEU A 53 3.26 10.12 -6.89
C LEU A 53 3.47 11.36 -6.01
N PRO A 54 2.41 11.97 -5.49
CA PRO A 54 2.54 13.10 -4.58
C PRO A 54 3.21 12.69 -3.29
N ALA A 55 3.89 13.67 -2.65
CA ALA A 55 4.45 13.45 -1.33
C ALA A 55 3.35 13.18 -0.29
N ASN A 56 3.66 12.33 0.69
CA ASN A 56 2.75 12.04 1.78
C ASN A 56 2.43 13.30 2.61
N THR A 57 1.14 13.48 2.88
CA THR A 57 0.64 14.56 3.76
C THR A 57 -0.10 14.03 4.99
N PHE A 58 -0.26 12.70 5.11
CA PHE A 58 -0.88 12.08 6.27
C PHE A 58 0.08 12.03 7.46
N GLN A 59 -0.49 12.04 8.65
CA GLN A 59 0.25 11.92 9.91
C GLN A 59 -0.40 10.88 10.82
N ARG A 60 0.42 10.03 11.43
CA ARG A 60 -0.01 9.03 12.39
C ARG A 60 0.88 9.13 13.64
N ALA A 61 0.29 9.51 14.78
CA ALA A 61 1.02 9.69 16.03
C ALA A 61 1.71 8.38 16.45
N GLY A 62 3.00 8.46 16.77
CA GLY A 62 3.82 7.29 17.15
C GLY A 62 4.29 6.42 15.99
N TYR A 63 4.06 6.83 14.74
CA TYR A 63 4.45 6.09 13.56
C TYR A 63 5.23 6.95 12.57
N THR A 64 6.12 6.32 11.83
CA THR A 64 6.85 6.90 10.70
C THR A 64 6.31 6.33 9.40
N PHE A 65 5.97 7.19 8.45
CA PHE A 65 5.57 6.78 7.11
C PHE A 65 6.77 6.14 6.37
N ILE A 66 6.55 4.99 5.73
CA ILE A 66 7.60 4.28 5.02
C ILE A 66 7.33 4.08 3.53
N GLY A 67 6.13 4.42 3.05
CA GLY A 67 5.75 4.36 1.64
C GLY A 67 4.32 3.88 1.44
N TRP A 68 4.00 3.50 0.21
CA TRP A 68 2.65 3.16 -0.24
C TRP A 68 2.54 1.70 -0.67
N SER A 69 1.37 1.10 -0.51
CA SER A 69 1.04 -0.23 -1.02
C SER A 69 -0.42 -0.28 -1.48
N GLU A 70 -0.76 -1.18 -2.39
CA GLU A 70 -2.13 -1.55 -2.74
C GLU A 70 -2.80 -2.44 -1.68
N ASP A 71 -2.02 -3.02 -0.80
CA ASP A 71 -2.47 -3.83 0.32
C ASP A 71 -2.36 -3.01 1.61
N PRO A 72 -3.49 -2.71 2.31
CA PRO A 72 -3.47 -1.93 3.54
C PRO A 72 -2.70 -2.62 4.69
N ASP A 73 -2.56 -3.95 4.62
CA ASP A 73 -1.89 -4.76 5.65
C ASP A 73 -0.44 -5.10 5.30
N ALA A 74 0.08 -4.52 4.22
CA ALA A 74 1.47 -4.74 3.81
C ALA A 74 2.46 -4.27 4.90
N ILE A 75 3.42 -5.11 5.24
CA ILE A 75 4.51 -4.80 6.18
C ILE A 75 5.68 -4.05 5.50
N LYS A 76 5.71 -4.04 4.17
CA LYS A 76 6.69 -3.33 3.36
C LYS A 76 5.98 -2.55 2.26
N PRO A 77 6.42 -1.31 1.97
CA PRO A 77 5.84 -0.55 0.89
C PRO A 77 6.25 -1.13 -0.47
N LYS A 78 5.33 -1.04 -1.43
CA LYS A 78 5.59 -1.32 -2.85
C LYS A 78 6.14 -0.08 -3.57
N TYR A 79 5.71 1.11 -3.13
CA TYR A 79 6.14 2.38 -3.70
C TYR A 79 6.73 3.28 -2.61
N THR A 80 7.81 3.97 -2.93
CA THR A 80 8.38 5.00 -2.07
C THR A 80 7.64 6.32 -2.20
N ASP A 81 7.84 7.22 -1.24
CA ASP A 81 7.27 8.57 -1.30
C ASP A 81 7.78 9.34 -2.51
N GLY A 82 6.86 9.95 -3.26
CA GLY A 82 7.20 10.68 -4.47
C GLY A 82 7.81 9.85 -5.61
N GLN A 83 7.62 8.53 -5.61
CA GLN A 83 8.14 7.65 -6.67
C GLN A 83 7.56 7.99 -8.03
N THR A 84 8.39 7.93 -9.07
CA THR A 84 7.93 7.97 -10.45
C THR A 84 7.28 6.63 -10.82
N VAL A 85 6.09 6.69 -11.39
CA VAL A 85 5.29 5.55 -11.82
C VAL A 85 4.85 5.73 -13.26
N ASN A 86 4.59 4.63 -13.95
CA ASN A 86 4.01 4.63 -15.29
C ASN A 86 2.82 3.68 -15.29
N THR A 87 1.63 4.23 -15.55
CA THR A 87 0.39 3.46 -15.73
C THR A 87 0.17 2.36 -14.67
N LEU A 88 -0.47 2.73 -13.58
CA LEU A 88 -0.77 1.80 -12.49
C LEU A 88 -2.03 0.97 -12.73
N CYS A 89 -2.98 1.51 -13.52
CA CYS A 89 -4.23 0.83 -13.92
C CYS A 89 -4.70 1.33 -15.27
N ASP A 90 -5.80 0.79 -15.79
CA ASP A 90 -6.37 1.19 -17.07
C ASP A 90 -6.91 2.63 -17.06
N ALA A 91 -6.97 3.25 -18.23
CA ALA A 91 -7.52 4.60 -18.37
C ALA A 91 -8.97 4.68 -17.87
N GLY A 92 -9.26 5.71 -17.10
CA GLY A 92 -10.56 5.92 -16.47
C GLY A 92 -10.83 5.08 -15.22
N GLN A 93 -9.87 4.26 -14.79
CA GLN A 93 -9.96 3.49 -13.54
C GLN A 93 -9.30 4.25 -12.39
N THR A 94 -9.59 3.82 -11.16
CA THR A 94 -8.97 4.32 -9.93
C THR A 94 -8.08 3.24 -9.33
N TYR A 95 -6.81 3.58 -9.04
CA TYR A 95 -5.86 2.73 -8.35
C TYR A 95 -5.73 3.20 -6.89
N GLU A 96 -5.97 2.32 -5.95
CA GLU A 96 -5.95 2.65 -4.53
C GLU A 96 -4.61 2.34 -3.90
N LEU A 97 -4.05 3.30 -3.16
CA LEU A 97 -2.81 3.19 -2.42
C LEU A 97 -3.04 3.53 -0.95
N TYR A 98 -2.55 2.66 -0.08
CA TYR A 98 -2.59 2.79 1.37
C TYR A 98 -1.23 3.18 1.92
N ALA A 99 -1.22 4.12 2.86
CA ALA A 99 0.00 4.50 3.57
C ALA A 99 0.49 3.33 4.45
N ILE A 100 1.76 3.01 4.35
CA ILE A 100 2.40 1.98 5.17
C ILE A 100 3.23 2.66 6.25
N TRP A 101 3.02 2.22 7.48
CA TRP A 101 3.55 2.83 8.67
C TRP A 101 4.45 1.87 9.46
N LYS A 102 5.49 2.42 10.06
CA LYS A 102 6.35 1.72 11.02
C LYS A 102 6.28 2.45 12.36
N LYS A 103 6.20 1.74 13.48
CA LYS A 103 6.30 2.37 14.81
C LYS A 103 7.61 3.12 14.98
N SER A 104 7.53 4.36 15.47
CA SER A 104 8.70 5.25 15.61
C SER A 104 9.66 4.81 16.70
N ASP A 105 9.21 4.02 17.67
CA ASP A 105 10.04 3.45 18.74
C ASP A 105 10.81 2.19 18.30
N GLY A 106 10.65 1.78 17.04
CA GLY A 106 11.30 0.58 16.50
C GLY A 106 10.68 -0.74 16.94
N SER A 107 9.62 -0.70 17.77
CA SER A 107 8.91 -1.92 18.14
C SER A 107 8.18 -2.53 16.96
N PHE A 108 8.00 -3.84 16.98
CA PHE A 108 7.23 -4.55 15.97
C PHE A 108 5.74 -4.28 16.19
N ASP A 109 5.03 -3.88 15.12
CA ASP A 109 3.58 -3.65 15.17
C ASP A 109 2.83 -4.93 14.82
N LEU A 110 2.37 -5.63 15.84
CA LEU A 110 1.55 -6.83 15.70
C LEU A 110 0.10 -6.51 15.30
N HIS A 111 -0.31 -5.23 15.35
CA HIS A 111 -1.70 -4.84 15.12
C HIS A 111 -2.14 -4.99 13.66
N ASN A 112 -1.19 -5.00 12.71
CA ASN A 112 -1.44 -5.24 11.30
C ASN A 112 -1.36 -6.72 10.89
N LEU A 113 -1.23 -7.64 11.83
CA LEU A 113 -1.37 -9.06 11.56
C LEU A 113 -2.87 -9.38 11.46
N ILE A 114 -3.36 -9.60 10.26
CA ILE A 114 -4.76 -9.94 9.97
C ILE A 114 -5.16 -11.25 10.66
N ARG A 115 -4.18 -12.12 10.92
CA ARG A 115 -4.34 -13.42 11.57
C ARG A 115 -3.11 -13.70 12.41
N ASP A 116 -3.28 -13.61 13.71
CA ASP A 116 -2.25 -13.95 14.69
C ASP A 116 -2.44 -15.33 15.32
N ASP A 117 -3.58 -15.96 15.02
CA ASP A 117 -4.04 -17.23 15.58
C ASP A 117 -3.13 -18.45 15.25
N ALA A 118 -2.14 -18.25 14.40
CA ALA A 118 -1.18 -19.30 14.02
C ALA A 118 0.22 -18.75 13.71
N MET A 119 0.60 -17.62 14.30
CA MET A 119 1.86 -16.91 14.01
C MET A 119 3.10 -17.81 14.12
N PHE A 120 3.13 -18.73 15.06
CA PHE A 120 4.24 -19.64 15.32
C PHE A 120 3.93 -21.08 14.92
N GLN A 121 2.88 -21.31 14.12
CA GLN A 121 2.54 -22.66 13.69
C GLN A 121 3.65 -23.27 12.81
N GLY A 122 4.21 -24.35 13.26
CA GLY A 122 5.29 -25.07 12.54
C GLY A 122 6.71 -24.71 13.00
N ASP A 123 6.88 -23.69 13.82
CA ASP A 123 8.18 -23.28 14.37
C ASP A 123 8.52 -24.09 15.65
N VAL A 124 8.82 -25.34 15.47
CA VAL A 124 9.06 -26.29 16.58
C VAL A 124 10.38 -26.07 17.34
N GLU A 125 11.27 -25.21 16.82
CA GLU A 125 12.60 -24.94 17.40
C GLU A 125 12.67 -23.56 18.10
N ILE A 126 11.55 -22.85 18.24
CA ILE A 126 11.53 -21.57 18.96
C ILE A 126 11.69 -21.82 20.46
N GLU A 127 12.64 -21.14 21.06
CA GLU A 127 12.83 -21.09 22.51
C GLU A 127 13.09 -19.65 22.96
N GLY A 128 12.31 -19.16 23.92
CA GLY A 128 12.49 -17.85 24.52
C GLY A 128 13.70 -17.77 25.45
N GLY A 129 14.17 -16.55 25.75
CA GLY A 129 15.36 -16.32 26.56
C GLY A 129 15.29 -16.86 28.00
N ASN A 130 14.09 -17.09 28.53
CA ASN A 130 13.85 -17.74 29.81
C ASN A 130 13.44 -19.22 29.66
N LYS A 131 13.80 -19.82 28.53
CA LYS A 131 13.52 -21.22 28.17
C LYS A 131 12.05 -21.57 27.99
N THR A 132 11.22 -20.62 27.60
CA THR A 132 9.87 -20.91 27.13
C THR A 132 9.98 -21.64 25.79
N GLY A 133 9.81 -22.97 25.81
CA GLY A 133 9.83 -23.79 24.62
C GLY A 133 8.52 -23.67 23.81
N PHE A 134 8.59 -24.01 22.54
CA PHE A 134 7.43 -24.05 21.65
C PHE A 134 6.31 -24.94 22.23
N SER A 135 5.08 -24.43 22.14
CA SER A 135 3.87 -25.20 22.44
C SER A 135 2.84 -24.99 21.33
N ARG A 136 2.17 -26.08 20.95
CA ARG A 136 1.08 -26.02 19.96
C ARG A 136 -0.16 -25.25 20.44
N ASP A 137 -0.27 -25.06 21.74
CA ASP A 137 -1.38 -24.33 22.37
C ASP A 137 -1.08 -22.83 22.47
N HIS A 138 0.11 -22.38 22.04
CA HIS A 138 0.62 -21.01 22.16
C HIS A 138 1.29 -20.56 20.85
N ILE A 139 0.52 -20.55 19.79
CA ILE A 139 0.99 -20.26 18.43
C ILE A 139 0.59 -18.86 17.94
N ASP A 140 0.00 -18.06 18.80
CA ASP A 140 -0.53 -16.72 18.51
C ASP A 140 0.39 -15.57 18.94
N SER A 141 -0.04 -14.35 18.69
CA SER A 141 0.71 -13.13 19.00
C SER A 141 0.94 -12.89 20.48
N GLU A 142 0.18 -13.53 21.36
CA GLU A 142 0.36 -13.40 22.81
C GLU A 142 1.76 -13.85 23.24
N TYR A 143 2.30 -14.87 22.55
CA TYR A 143 3.66 -15.37 22.78
C TYR A 143 4.73 -14.63 21.96
N GLY A 144 4.34 -13.71 21.08
CA GLY A 144 5.23 -12.80 20.35
C GLY A 144 5.82 -11.69 21.23
N ARG A 145 6.26 -12.01 22.44
CA ARG A 145 6.84 -11.08 23.42
C ARG A 145 8.16 -11.61 23.99
N ILE A 146 8.89 -10.73 24.65
CA ILE A 146 10.12 -11.11 25.37
C ILE A 146 9.77 -12.05 26.51
N ASP A 147 10.45 -13.18 26.56
CA ASP A 147 10.31 -14.20 27.61
C ASP A 147 10.83 -13.70 28.96
N LYS A 148 9.96 -13.61 29.94
CA LYS A 148 10.23 -13.16 31.31
C LYS A 148 9.58 -14.09 32.32
N ASN A 149 10.10 -14.07 33.57
CA ASN A 149 9.45 -14.76 34.67
C ASN A 149 7.98 -14.33 34.80
N ASN A 150 7.06 -15.27 34.86
CA ASN A 150 5.60 -15.08 34.88
C ASN A 150 4.95 -14.44 33.63
N GLN A 151 5.69 -14.25 32.55
CA GLN A 151 5.20 -13.80 31.25
C GLN A 151 5.95 -14.51 30.15
N PRO A 152 5.63 -15.78 29.85
CA PRO A 152 6.31 -16.55 28.82
C PRO A 152 6.15 -15.90 27.45
N GLY A 153 7.18 -16.00 26.62
CA GLY A 153 7.24 -15.46 25.27
C GLY A 153 8.38 -16.09 24.47
N TYR A 154 8.41 -15.89 23.17
CA TYR A 154 9.39 -16.52 22.28
C TYR A 154 10.59 -15.64 21.91
N PHE A 155 10.64 -14.40 22.39
CA PHE A 155 11.76 -13.51 22.09
C PHE A 155 12.72 -13.36 23.27
N THR A 156 13.98 -13.19 22.95
CA THR A 156 15.05 -12.98 23.93
C THR A 156 15.37 -11.50 24.07
N ASP A 157 15.53 -11.02 25.31
CA ASP A 157 16.05 -9.68 25.58
C ASP A 157 17.57 -9.67 25.34
N ARG A 158 18.04 -8.92 24.33
CA ARG A 158 19.47 -8.82 23.98
C ARG A 158 20.30 -7.96 24.94
N TYR A 159 19.65 -7.27 25.88
CA TYR A 159 20.32 -6.31 26.79
C TYR A 159 20.44 -6.83 28.23
N LYS A 160 20.29 -8.13 28.41
CA LYS A 160 20.57 -8.79 29.69
C LYS A 160 21.93 -9.46 29.68
#